data_00839f45c952894943c5395c2067c003
#
_entry.id   00839f45c952894943c5395c2067c003
#
_cell.length_a   1.000
_cell.length_b   1.000
_cell.length_c   1.000
_cell.angle_alpha   90.00
_cell.angle_beta   90.00
_cell.angle_gamma   90.00
#
_symmetry.space_group_name_H-M   'P 1'
#
loop_
_entity.id
_entity.type
_entity.pdbx_description
1 polymer ?
#
loop_
_entity_poly.entity_id
_entity_poly.type
_entity_poly.pdbx_seq_one_letter_code
_entity_poly.pdbx_strand_id
1 'polypeptide(L)'
;MDMNVLKKILKEVVAAVLTIALAFGIELIGFNYRTFVKGETADILYQPGGEVPEELEAVEKKYYRVRLLLKEPTYIKKMQVILNTPEKTDYSFYVRYDNAFKAEKLEKITDAYWPELGSGFTNLDKDVKVLTLSIPKGAELVSVRLYSSTALNKYRLLFLMMVLFFLYVIFTKKQWFVEHLDWTTAGAILILGCFTIFSQGVIENGWDEQIHFDRAYQLSFGGGAVKTNDTYELLCERLAKDCYNTAEEKELLTQYLNDKYHSNEGTAEYNLGVNCAYTGYLLQAFGIWVGRLFHLSFNRLFMLGKLMNLLLYVVGMFFAIRLMPKKKELIAALAMVPTQVYIATTYTYDVPLNVFMMLGMVLWLKVILEGKSEKAFRYLLGSVLIFGFGSLAKAVYIPMIAVCYFVPGEIFKDKKQKRLFFGLVSAVLIAVLMTFVLPTLIWNANNEIGTTGDPRGGDTDVVLQLRSILAYPLQYIKLFFKEVISEFGSYFAGTAGLACFGRMRELSSRWSYILIPWIFGTTFLSRKEDCLVMEKKYKLSLGVILFVVLGLIWSALYLSYSPVGSTHISGVQARYYYPLLLPLMLIMGNKRCILDISQSVYRRIAVGIPAMLLIAGMYGSFFMR
;
A
#
# COMPACT_ATOMS: atom_id res chain seq x y z
N MET A 1 34.97 -22.44 -21.63
CA MET A 1 34.43 -21.52 -20.58
C MET A 1 35.57 -21.26 -19.60
N ASP A 2 35.90 -20.00 -19.37
CA ASP A 2 37.02 -19.62 -18.50
C ASP A 2 36.82 -20.19 -17.09
N MET A 3 37.85 -20.82 -16.52
CA MET A 3 37.85 -21.47 -15.21
C MET A 3 37.45 -20.46 -14.08
N ASN A 4 37.76 -19.18 -14.27
CA ASN A 4 37.38 -18.11 -13.35
C ASN A 4 35.86 -17.82 -13.41
N VAL A 5 35.26 -17.89 -14.60
CA VAL A 5 33.80 -17.74 -14.78
C VAL A 5 33.08 -18.92 -14.13
N LEU A 6 33.55 -20.14 -14.31
CA LEU A 6 32.97 -21.34 -13.70
C LEU A 6 33.05 -21.29 -12.16
N LYS A 7 34.19 -20.89 -11.59
CA LYS A 7 34.34 -20.71 -10.13
C LYS A 7 33.39 -19.64 -9.58
N LYS A 8 33.17 -18.54 -10.31
CA LYS A 8 32.25 -17.48 -9.91
C LYS A 8 30.81 -17.98 -9.93
N ILE A 9 30.39 -18.67 -10.99
CA ILE A 9 29.04 -19.27 -11.08
C ILE A 9 28.84 -20.29 -9.96
N LEU A 10 29.79 -21.18 -9.73
CA LEU A 10 29.71 -22.19 -8.66
C LEU A 10 29.56 -21.54 -7.28
N LYS A 11 30.28 -20.46 -7.01
CA LYS A 11 30.16 -19.70 -5.76
C LYS A 11 28.75 -19.14 -5.58
N GLU A 12 28.14 -18.55 -6.63
CA GLU A 12 26.76 -18.00 -6.55
C GLU A 12 25.73 -19.13 -6.38
N VAL A 13 25.91 -20.27 -7.07
CA VAL A 13 25.03 -21.45 -6.90
C VAL A 13 25.11 -22.00 -5.48
N VAL A 14 26.31 -22.16 -4.93
CA VAL A 14 26.52 -22.62 -3.54
C VAL A 14 25.87 -21.65 -2.57
N ALA A 15 26.02 -20.34 -2.77
CA ALA A 15 25.39 -19.33 -1.92
C ALA A 15 23.85 -19.40 -1.99
N ALA A 16 23.28 -19.61 -3.18
CA ALA A 16 21.83 -19.78 -3.34
C ALA A 16 21.33 -21.04 -2.60
N VAL A 17 22.01 -22.18 -2.75
CA VAL A 17 21.68 -23.43 -2.04
C VAL A 17 21.75 -23.24 -0.52
N LEU A 18 22.81 -22.58 -0.02
CA LEU A 18 22.97 -22.30 1.40
C LEU A 18 21.87 -21.35 1.92
N THR A 19 21.49 -20.36 1.13
CA THR A 19 20.37 -19.44 1.47
C THR A 19 19.06 -20.19 1.61
N ILE A 20 18.76 -21.09 0.66
CA ILE A 20 17.57 -21.93 0.69
C ILE A 20 17.61 -22.86 1.90
N ALA A 21 18.71 -23.58 2.11
CA ALA A 21 18.88 -24.49 3.23
C ALA A 21 18.74 -23.79 4.60
N LEU A 22 19.29 -22.57 4.73
CA LEU A 22 19.16 -21.76 5.93
C LEU A 22 17.72 -21.29 6.15
N ALA A 23 17.01 -20.89 5.09
CA ALA A 23 15.60 -20.52 5.19
C ALA A 23 14.74 -21.70 5.67
N PHE A 24 14.97 -22.90 5.13
CA PHE A 24 14.31 -24.13 5.62
C PHE A 24 14.70 -24.43 7.06
N GLY A 25 15.97 -24.30 7.43
CA GLY A 25 16.44 -24.50 8.82
C GLY A 25 15.75 -23.54 9.79
N ILE A 26 15.61 -22.27 9.43
CA ILE A 26 14.90 -21.27 10.26
C ILE A 26 13.40 -21.63 10.35
N GLU A 27 12.79 -22.00 9.24
CA GLU A 27 11.37 -22.41 9.21
C GLU A 27 11.11 -23.63 10.10
N LEU A 28 11.93 -24.66 9.98
CA LEU A 28 11.78 -25.89 10.75
C LEU A 28 12.14 -25.70 12.23
N ILE A 29 13.31 -25.15 12.52
CA ILE A 29 13.83 -25.05 13.89
C ILE A 29 13.27 -23.81 14.61
N GLY A 30 13.17 -22.66 13.93
CA GLY A 30 12.71 -21.42 14.52
C GLY A 30 11.22 -21.37 14.77
N PHE A 31 10.42 -21.79 13.79
CA PHE A 31 8.96 -21.67 13.82
C PHE A 31 8.23 -23.00 14.10
N ASN A 32 8.87 -24.13 13.87
CA ASN A 32 8.23 -25.42 14.00
C ASN A 32 8.94 -26.36 15.02
N TYR A 33 9.90 -25.86 15.81
CA TYR A 33 10.69 -26.68 16.76
C TYR A 33 9.83 -27.44 17.77
N ARG A 34 8.68 -26.89 18.18
CA ARG A 34 7.79 -27.51 19.17
C ARG A 34 7.24 -28.85 18.70
N THR A 35 6.97 -29.00 17.40
CA THR A 35 6.52 -30.26 16.82
C THR A 35 7.61 -31.34 16.93
N PHE A 36 8.88 -30.96 16.71
CA PHE A 36 9.99 -31.91 16.85
C PHE A 36 10.28 -32.30 18.30
N VAL A 37 10.02 -31.39 19.25
CA VAL A 37 10.31 -31.63 20.67
C VAL A 37 9.16 -32.37 21.37
N LYS A 38 7.91 -32.07 21.03
CA LYS A 38 6.74 -32.65 21.72
C LYS A 38 6.13 -33.84 20.99
N GLY A 39 6.62 -34.15 19.79
CA GLY A 39 6.02 -35.21 18.93
C GLY A 39 4.71 -34.76 18.27
N GLU A 40 4.28 -35.51 17.29
CA GLU A 40 2.96 -35.32 16.66
C GLU A 40 1.88 -35.81 17.64
N THR A 41 1.13 -34.88 18.23
CA THR A 41 -0.13 -35.18 18.88
C THR A 41 -1.20 -35.33 17.80
N ALA A 42 -2.12 -36.27 17.96
CA ALA A 42 -3.25 -36.45 17.03
C ALA A 42 -4.09 -35.16 16.98
N ASP A 43 -4.63 -34.82 15.81
CA ASP A 43 -5.58 -33.74 15.67
C ASP A 43 -6.83 -34.04 16.52
N ILE A 44 -7.27 -33.07 17.31
CA ILE A 44 -8.44 -33.19 18.17
C ILE A 44 -9.64 -32.62 17.41
N LEU A 45 -10.64 -33.48 17.13
CA LEU A 45 -11.90 -33.07 16.50
C LEU A 45 -13.03 -33.09 17.54
N TYR A 46 -13.66 -31.96 17.74
CA TYR A 46 -14.88 -31.81 18.53
C TYR A 46 -16.08 -31.54 17.62
N GLN A 47 -17.16 -32.30 17.84
CA GLN A 47 -18.47 -32.12 17.21
C GLN A 47 -19.56 -32.07 18.30
N PRO A 48 -20.43 -31.06 18.33
CA PRO A 48 -21.55 -30.99 19.26
C PRO A 48 -22.46 -32.23 19.11
N GLY A 49 -22.81 -32.87 20.23
CA GLY A 49 -23.62 -34.08 20.24
C GLY A 49 -22.91 -35.36 19.77
N GLY A 50 -21.64 -35.31 19.40
CA GLY A 50 -20.82 -36.48 19.06
C GLY A 50 -20.00 -37.00 20.24
N GLU A 51 -19.22 -38.08 19.99
CA GLU A 51 -18.24 -38.57 20.99
C GLU A 51 -17.18 -37.50 21.26
N VAL A 52 -16.95 -37.21 22.56
CA VAL A 52 -15.92 -36.27 22.97
C VAL A 52 -14.58 -37.02 23.03
N PRO A 53 -13.53 -36.53 22.32
CA PRO A 53 -12.21 -37.14 22.37
C PRO A 53 -11.67 -37.30 23.78
N GLU A 54 -10.91 -38.40 24.05
CA GLU A 54 -10.38 -38.67 25.39
C GLU A 54 -9.53 -37.54 25.97
N GLU A 55 -8.86 -36.76 25.14
CA GLU A 55 -8.00 -35.65 25.53
C GLU A 55 -8.78 -34.40 25.93
N LEU A 56 -10.10 -34.36 25.69
CA LEU A 56 -10.94 -33.18 25.79
C LEU A 56 -12.10 -33.40 26.77
N GLU A 57 -12.43 -32.39 27.52
CA GLU A 57 -13.68 -32.24 28.24
C GLU A 57 -14.47 -31.08 27.65
N ALA A 58 -15.69 -31.32 27.18
CA ALA A 58 -16.53 -30.30 26.58
C ALA A 58 -17.67 -29.88 27.50
N VAL A 59 -17.85 -28.57 27.70
CA VAL A 59 -18.95 -28.01 28.48
C VAL A 59 -19.71 -27.01 27.61
N GLU A 60 -20.92 -27.41 27.21
CA GLU A 60 -21.83 -26.51 26.51
C GLU A 60 -22.63 -25.68 27.51
N LYS A 61 -22.57 -24.35 27.37
CA LYS A 61 -23.36 -23.42 28.21
C LYS A 61 -24.48 -22.78 27.39
N LYS A 62 -25.62 -22.56 28.04
CA LYS A 62 -26.68 -21.70 27.50
C LYS A 62 -26.07 -20.39 26.96
N TYR A 63 -26.53 -19.91 25.81
CA TYR A 63 -26.06 -18.75 25.06
C TYR A 63 -24.88 -18.98 24.10
N TYR A 64 -24.92 -20.11 23.38
CA TYR A 64 -24.00 -20.35 22.24
C TYR A 64 -22.51 -20.26 22.59
N ARG A 65 -22.15 -20.74 23.79
CA ARG A 65 -20.76 -20.84 24.23
C ARG A 65 -20.40 -22.31 24.42
N VAL A 66 -19.33 -22.69 23.75
CA VAL A 66 -18.72 -24.02 23.89
C VAL A 66 -17.38 -23.85 24.54
N ARG A 67 -17.18 -24.51 25.68
CA ARG A 67 -15.92 -24.50 26.42
C ARG A 67 -15.27 -25.87 26.30
N LEU A 68 -14.10 -25.91 25.69
CA LEU A 68 -13.26 -27.09 25.52
C LEU A 68 -12.10 -27.01 26.52
N LEU A 69 -12.03 -27.98 27.42
CA LEU A 69 -10.95 -28.12 28.40
C LEU A 69 -10.06 -29.28 27.95
N LEU A 70 -8.78 -28.99 27.76
CA LEU A 70 -7.77 -30.01 27.47
C LEU A 70 -7.30 -30.62 28.78
N LYS A 71 -7.31 -31.97 28.90
CA LYS A 71 -6.88 -32.68 30.13
C LYS A 71 -5.45 -32.31 30.53
N GLU A 72 -4.60 -32.08 29.53
CA GLU A 72 -3.25 -31.55 29.72
C GLU A 72 -3.02 -30.37 28.80
N PRO A 73 -2.15 -29.38 29.16
CA PRO A 73 -1.79 -28.30 28.28
C PRO A 73 -1.20 -28.84 26.97
N THR A 74 -1.94 -28.70 25.88
CA THR A 74 -1.59 -29.26 24.57
C THR A 74 -1.18 -28.17 23.61
N TYR A 75 -0.09 -28.38 22.91
CA TYR A 75 0.34 -27.45 21.87
C TYR A 75 -0.61 -27.51 20.67
N ILE A 76 -1.29 -26.40 20.42
CA ILE A 76 -2.20 -26.23 19.28
C ILE A 76 -1.57 -25.20 18.34
N LYS A 77 -1.26 -25.66 17.15
CA LYS A 77 -0.71 -24.80 16.10
C LYS A 77 -1.80 -23.96 15.47
N LYS A 78 -2.92 -24.58 15.13
CA LYS A 78 -3.99 -23.98 14.36
C LYS A 78 -5.34 -24.56 14.77
N MET A 79 -6.38 -23.76 14.67
CA MET A 79 -7.77 -24.16 14.86
C MET A 79 -8.55 -23.96 13.57
N GLN A 80 -9.38 -24.95 13.22
CA GLN A 80 -10.41 -24.85 12.20
C GLN A 80 -11.78 -24.84 12.87
N VAL A 81 -12.65 -23.94 12.44
CA VAL A 81 -14.04 -23.84 12.89
C VAL A 81 -14.95 -23.99 11.68
N ILE A 82 -15.97 -24.82 11.81
CA ILE A 82 -17.04 -24.96 10.81
C ILE A 82 -18.35 -24.56 11.48
N LEU A 83 -19.02 -23.57 10.90
CA LEU A 83 -20.33 -23.10 11.34
C LEU A 83 -21.38 -23.37 10.27
N ASN A 84 -22.60 -23.66 10.70
CA ASN A 84 -23.78 -23.60 9.84
C ASN A 84 -24.43 -22.22 10.03
N THR A 85 -24.34 -21.39 9.01
CA THR A 85 -24.87 -20.01 9.02
C THR A 85 -25.19 -19.59 7.59
N PRO A 86 -26.29 -18.84 7.35
CA PRO A 86 -26.67 -18.38 6.01
C PRO A 86 -25.85 -17.21 5.51
N GLU A 87 -25.16 -16.48 6.39
CA GLU A 87 -24.41 -15.27 6.05
C GLU A 87 -23.14 -15.16 6.87
N LYS A 88 -22.28 -14.20 6.50
CA LYS A 88 -21.07 -13.86 7.23
C LYS A 88 -21.36 -13.70 8.72
N THR A 89 -20.58 -14.40 9.54
CA THR A 89 -20.77 -14.43 10.99
C THR A 89 -19.47 -14.15 11.71
N ASP A 90 -19.43 -13.05 12.46
CA ASP A 90 -18.32 -12.74 13.35
C ASP A 90 -18.44 -13.60 14.61
N TYR A 91 -17.40 -14.34 14.95
CA TYR A 91 -17.33 -15.14 16.18
C TYR A 91 -16.08 -14.76 16.98
N SER A 92 -16.10 -15.07 18.26
CA SER A 92 -14.96 -14.82 19.13
C SER A 92 -14.66 -16.04 19.99
N PHE A 93 -13.39 -16.19 20.37
CA PHE A 93 -12.98 -17.20 21.30
C PHE A 93 -11.93 -16.68 22.28
N TYR A 94 -11.93 -17.28 23.45
CA TYR A 94 -10.98 -16.99 24.52
C TYR A 94 -10.05 -18.19 24.65
N VAL A 95 -8.75 -17.93 24.54
CA VAL A 95 -7.71 -18.95 24.69
C VAL A 95 -7.00 -18.72 26.00
N ARG A 96 -7.02 -19.73 26.88
CA ARG A 96 -6.20 -19.77 28.10
C ARG A 96 -5.01 -20.67 27.85
N TYR A 97 -3.81 -20.13 28.03
CA TYR A 97 -2.56 -20.79 27.71
C TYR A 97 -1.44 -20.36 28.67
N ASP A 98 -0.38 -21.16 28.74
CA ASP A 98 0.85 -20.79 29.43
C ASP A 98 1.81 -20.10 28.46
N ASN A 99 2.34 -18.95 28.87
CA ASN A 99 3.41 -18.29 28.09
C ASN A 99 4.77 -18.98 28.31
N ALA A 100 5.82 -18.51 27.64
CA ALA A 100 7.16 -19.06 27.74
C ALA A 100 7.75 -19.02 29.17
N PHE A 101 7.21 -18.19 30.06
CA PHE A 101 7.60 -18.10 31.48
C PHE A 101 6.65 -18.89 32.40
N LYS A 102 5.83 -19.79 31.85
CA LYS A 102 4.81 -20.57 32.55
C LYS A 102 3.77 -19.73 33.31
N ALA A 103 3.59 -18.47 32.92
CA ALA A 103 2.52 -17.64 33.44
C ALA A 103 1.26 -17.82 32.59
N GLU A 104 0.14 -18.09 33.26
CA GLU A 104 -1.16 -18.24 32.61
C GLU A 104 -1.61 -16.92 31.99
N LYS A 105 -2.05 -16.97 30.73
CA LYS A 105 -2.57 -15.86 29.95
C LYS A 105 -3.95 -16.21 29.40
N LEU A 106 -4.78 -15.18 29.32
CA LEU A 106 -6.08 -15.23 28.65
C LEU A 106 -6.07 -14.24 27.50
N GLU A 107 -6.35 -14.71 26.30
CA GLU A 107 -6.42 -13.88 25.10
C GLU A 107 -7.78 -14.04 24.45
N LYS A 108 -8.38 -12.91 24.04
CA LYS A 108 -9.59 -12.90 23.23
C LYS A 108 -9.18 -12.69 21.76
N ILE A 109 -9.64 -13.57 20.89
CA ILE A 109 -9.48 -13.49 19.44
C ILE A 109 -10.87 -13.38 18.84
N THR A 110 -11.05 -12.47 17.89
CA THR A 110 -12.27 -12.31 17.10
C THR A 110 -11.92 -12.62 15.65
N ASP A 111 -12.75 -13.42 14.99
CA ASP A 111 -12.56 -13.83 13.62
C ASP A 111 -13.91 -13.85 12.88
N ALA A 112 -13.89 -13.88 11.55
CA ALA A 112 -15.08 -13.91 10.71
C ALA A 112 -15.17 -15.24 9.98
N TYR A 113 -16.34 -15.87 10.02
CA TYR A 113 -16.65 -17.06 9.25
C TYR A 113 -17.45 -16.67 8.00
N TRP A 114 -17.01 -17.16 6.87
CA TRP A 114 -17.67 -16.99 5.59
C TRP A 114 -18.25 -18.33 5.12
N PRO A 115 -19.58 -18.47 4.99
CA PRO A 115 -20.20 -19.73 4.56
C PRO A 115 -19.73 -20.14 3.17
N GLU A 116 -19.40 -19.20 2.30
CA GLU A 116 -18.86 -19.43 0.97
C GLU A 116 -17.51 -20.19 0.98
N LEU A 117 -16.72 -19.99 2.02
CA LEU A 117 -15.44 -20.68 2.19
C LEU A 117 -15.57 -22.02 2.94
N GLY A 118 -16.70 -22.26 3.61
CA GLY A 118 -17.00 -23.48 4.32
C GLY A 118 -16.14 -23.79 5.55
N SER A 119 -15.13 -22.98 5.84
CA SER A 119 -14.21 -23.16 6.98
C SER A 119 -13.56 -21.85 7.37
N GLY A 120 -13.44 -21.60 8.68
CA GLY A 120 -12.59 -20.55 9.24
C GLY A 120 -11.34 -21.17 9.86
N PHE A 121 -10.18 -20.54 9.67
CA PHE A 121 -8.91 -21.00 10.23
C PHE A 121 -8.23 -19.89 11.04
N THR A 122 -7.74 -20.23 12.23
CA THR A 122 -7.01 -19.31 13.08
C THR A 122 -5.72 -19.94 13.57
N ASN A 123 -4.59 -19.25 13.41
CA ASN A 123 -3.30 -19.66 13.96
C ASN A 123 -3.27 -19.32 15.45
N LEU A 124 -3.00 -20.32 16.30
CA LEU A 124 -2.87 -20.18 17.75
C LEU A 124 -1.41 -20.19 18.19
N ASP A 125 -0.65 -21.21 17.81
CA ASP A 125 0.76 -21.39 18.17
C ASP A 125 1.02 -21.30 19.70
N LYS A 126 0.18 -21.99 20.50
CA LYS A 126 0.15 -21.90 21.97
C LYS A 126 -0.04 -23.25 22.65
N ASP A 127 0.45 -23.36 23.89
CA ASP A 127 0.13 -24.47 24.79
C ASP A 127 -1.24 -24.19 25.43
N VAL A 128 -2.31 -24.66 24.79
CA VAL A 128 -3.70 -24.35 25.16
C VAL A 128 -4.15 -25.24 26.32
N LYS A 129 -4.78 -24.65 27.33
CA LYS A 129 -5.46 -25.33 28.46
C LYS A 129 -6.97 -25.31 28.26
N VAL A 130 -7.51 -24.15 27.90
CA VAL A 130 -8.94 -23.96 27.73
C VAL A 130 -9.20 -23.10 26.52
N LEU A 131 -10.13 -23.54 25.70
CA LEU A 131 -10.68 -22.79 24.59
C LEU A 131 -12.17 -22.56 24.87
N THR A 132 -12.63 -21.32 24.80
CA THR A 132 -14.05 -20.99 24.95
C THR A 132 -14.51 -20.24 23.70
N LEU A 133 -15.30 -20.90 22.87
CA LEU A 133 -15.92 -20.30 21.70
C LEU A 133 -17.21 -19.57 22.09
N SER A 134 -17.43 -18.41 21.48
CA SER A 134 -18.65 -17.61 21.62
C SER A 134 -19.19 -17.35 20.21
N ILE A 135 -20.30 -18.00 19.90
CA ILE A 135 -20.94 -17.98 18.59
C ILE A 135 -22.20 -17.13 18.68
N PRO A 136 -22.48 -16.22 17.77
CA PRO A 136 -23.67 -15.38 17.80
C PRO A 136 -24.94 -16.20 17.54
N LYS A 137 -26.08 -15.64 17.94
CA LYS A 137 -27.41 -16.22 17.67
C LYS A 137 -27.64 -16.30 16.17
N GLY A 138 -28.14 -17.45 15.72
CA GLY A 138 -28.43 -17.71 14.29
C GLY A 138 -27.35 -18.50 13.55
N ALA A 139 -26.21 -18.75 14.20
CA ALA A 139 -25.18 -19.67 13.70
C ALA A 139 -25.05 -20.86 14.64
N GLU A 140 -24.84 -22.05 14.08
CA GLU A 140 -24.64 -23.31 14.81
C GLU A 140 -23.22 -23.82 14.61
N LEU A 141 -22.61 -24.33 15.69
CA LEU A 141 -21.30 -24.98 15.59
C LEU A 141 -21.47 -26.39 15.00
N VAL A 142 -20.81 -26.64 13.87
CA VAL A 142 -20.74 -27.96 13.26
C VAL A 142 -19.55 -28.75 13.81
N SER A 143 -18.36 -28.12 13.81
CA SER A 143 -17.17 -28.75 14.36
C SER A 143 -16.06 -27.74 14.71
N VAL A 144 -15.18 -28.18 15.62
CA VAL A 144 -13.89 -27.55 15.90
C VAL A 144 -12.81 -28.61 15.75
N ARG A 145 -11.80 -28.30 14.92
CA ARG A 145 -10.62 -29.15 14.81
C ARG A 145 -9.39 -28.40 15.25
N LEU A 146 -8.66 -29.00 16.18
CA LEU A 146 -7.43 -28.45 16.71
C LEU A 146 -6.25 -29.21 16.10
N TYR A 147 -5.39 -28.50 15.38
CA TYR A 147 -4.23 -29.10 14.73
C TYR A 147 -2.99 -28.86 15.59
N SER A 148 -2.28 -29.91 15.90
CA SER A 148 -0.98 -29.87 16.56
C SER A 148 0.19 -30.05 15.59
N SER A 149 -0.08 -30.66 14.43
CA SER A 149 0.90 -30.86 13.38
C SER A 149 1.31 -29.55 12.68
N THR A 150 2.54 -29.49 12.24
CA THR A 150 3.11 -28.32 11.56
C THR A 150 3.10 -28.52 10.07
N ALA A 151 2.49 -27.58 9.37
CA ALA A 151 2.69 -27.43 7.93
C ALA A 151 3.73 -26.32 7.67
N LEU A 152 4.60 -26.53 6.69
CA LEU A 152 5.49 -25.49 6.20
C LEU A 152 4.67 -24.31 5.65
N ASN A 153 4.91 -23.13 6.20
CA ASN A 153 4.28 -21.93 5.67
C ASN A 153 5.04 -21.43 4.44
N LYS A 154 4.50 -21.70 3.24
CA LYS A 154 5.12 -21.32 1.96
C LYS A 154 5.40 -19.82 1.84
N TYR A 155 4.55 -18.98 2.41
CA TYR A 155 4.74 -17.51 2.37
C TYR A 155 5.89 -17.08 3.28
N ARG A 156 5.96 -17.62 4.50
CA ARG A 156 7.04 -17.35 5.44
C ARG A 156 8.38 -17.89 4.94
N LEU A 157 8.39 -19.08 4.36
CA LEU A 157 9.59 -19.64 3.76
C LEU A 157 10.13 -18.76 2.63
N LEU A 158 9.26 -18.31 1.73
CA LEU A 158 9.65 -17.40 0.65
C LEU A 158 10.14 -16.06 1.18
N PHE A 159 9.50 -15.54 2.25
CA PHE A 159 9.94 -14.32 2.92
C PHE A 159 11.35 -14.48 3.52
N LEU A 160 11.64 -15.58 4.20
CA LEU A 160 12.96 -15.88 4.74
C LEU A 160 14.01 -15.97 3.63
N MET A 161 13.70 -16.66 2.52
CA MET A 161 14.59 -16.73 1.36
C MET A 161 14.89 -15.33 0.80
N MET A 162 13.87 -14.49 0.68
CA MET A 162 14.01 -13.11 0.20
C MET A 162 14.89 -12.27 1.14
N VAL A 163 14.65 -12.32 2.46
CA VAL A 163 15.45 -11.57 3.44
C VAL A 163 16.91 -12.03 3.43
N LEU A 164 17.15 -13.35 3.43
CA LEU A 164 18.49 -13.91 3.38
C LEU A 164 19.20 -13.58 2.07
N PHE A 165 18.49 -13.57 0.95
CA PHE A 165 19.02 -13.13 -0.34
C PHE A 165 19.45 -11.66 -0.28
N PHE A 166 18.63 -10.76 0.28
CA PHE A 166 19.01 -9.36 0.46
C PHE A 166 20.27 -9.22 1.33
N LEU A 167 20.32 -9.92 2.45
CA LEU A 167 21.50 -9.93 3.31
C LEU A 167 22.74 -10.40 2.53
N TYR A 168 22.64 -11.53 1.82
CA TYR A 168 23.72 -12.04 0.98
C TYR A 168 24.22 -10.98 -0.01
N VAL A 169 23.31 -10.36 -0.76
CA VAL A 169 23.67 -9.36 -1.78
C VAL A 169 24.27 -8.11 -1.13
N ILE A 170 23.73 -7.59 -0.03
CA ILE A 170 24.25 -6.44 0.70
C ILE A 170 25.70 -6.69 1.17
N PHE A 171 26.00 -7.87 1.69
CA PHE A 171 27.34 -8.20 2.18
C PHE A 171 28.34 -8.48 1.05
N THR A 172 27.93 -9.13 -0.03
CA THR A 172 28.83 -9.59 -1.09
C THR A 172 28.99 -8.61 -2.24
N LYS A 173 27.97 -7.79 -2.55
CA LYS A 173 27.95 -6.84 -3.68
C LYS A 173 27.97 -5.38 -3.23
N LYS A 174 28.52 -5.13 -2.07
CA LYS A 174 28.52 -3.84 -1.38
C LYS A 174 28.91 -2.64 -2.26
N GLN A 175 29.95 -2.76 -3.08
CA GLN A 175 30.42 -1.68 -3.93
C GLN A 175 29.44 -1.39 -5.08
N TRP A 176 28.91 -2.43 -5.72
CA TRP A 176 27.91 -2.31 -6.78
C TRP A 176 26.65 -1.55 -6.31
N PHE A 177 26.19 -1.85 -5.09
CA PHE A 177 25.04 -1.15 -4.49
C PHE A 177 25.25 0.35 -4.33
N VAL A 178 26.47 0.74 -3.98
CA VAL A 178 26.83 2.14 -3.79
C VAL A 178 26.86 2.88 -5.11
N GLU A 179 27.40 2.25 -6.14
CA GLU A 179 27.56 2.86 -7.46
C GLU A 179 26.24 2.94 -8.23
N HIS A 180 25.34 1.96 -8.05
CA HIS A 180 24.09 1.81 -8.80
C HIS A 180 22.85 1.94 -7.91
N LEU A 181 22.72 3.08 -7.21
CA LEU A 181 21.60 3.33 -6.28
C LEU A 181 20.22 3.25 -6.94
N ASP A 182 20.09 3.65 -8.20
CA ASP A 182 18.89 3.56 -9.03
C ASP A 182 18.45 2.10 -9.23
N TRP A 183 19.35 1.22 -9.66
CA TRP A 183 19.08 -0.21 -9.85
C TRP A 183 18.82 -0.93 -8.52
N THR A 184 19.58 -0.59 -7.49
CA THR A 184 19.46 -1.19 -6.16
C THR A 184 18.09 -0.91 -5.56
N THR A 185 17.67 0.37 -5.58
CA THR A 185 16.37 0.77 -5.02
C THR A 185 15.22 0.18 -5.83
N ALA A 186 15.30 0.27 -7.16
CA ALA A 186 14.29 -0.29 -8.05
C ALA A 186 14.17 -1.82 -7.89
N GLY A 187 15.29 -2.53 -7.82
CA GLY A 187 15.31 -3.99 -7.60
C GLY A 187 14.74 -4.38 -6.24
N ALA A 188 15.07 -3.64 -5.17
CA ALA A 188 14.52 -3.88 -3.85
C ALA A 188 13.00 -3.68 -3.84
N ILE A 189 12.50 -2.58 -4.40
CA ILE A 189 11.04 -2.31 -4.50
C ILE A 189 10.34 -3.41 -5.31
N LEU A 190 10.93 -3.82 -6.44
CA LEU A 190 10.35 -4.87 -7.28
C LEU A 190 10.22 -6.20 -6.52
N ILE A 191 11.29 -6.65 -5.86
CA ILE A 191 11.29 -7.93 -5.14
C ILE A 191 10.31 -7.89 -3.96
N LEU A 192 10.38 -6.83 -3.13
CA LEU A 192 9.50 -6.66 -1.99
C LEU A 192 8.04 -6.51 -2.43
N GLY A 193 7.80 -5.77 -3.52
CA GLY A 193 6.47 -5.58 -4.09
C GLY A 193 5.90 -6.86 -4.69
N CYS A 194 6.67 -7.62 -5.46
CA CYS A 194 6.23 -8.91 -5.99
C CYS A 194 5.91 -9.89 -4.87
N PHE A 195 6.74 -9.93 -3.81
CA PHE A 195 6.45 -10.74 -2.63
C PHE A 195 5.13 -10.30 -1.95
N THR A 196 4.90 -8.99 -1.84
CA THR A 196 3.67 -8.43 -1.26
C THR A 196 2.45 -8.85 -2.07
N ILE A 197 2.49 -8.71 -3.41
CA ILE A 197 1.40 -9.13 -4.31
C ILE A 197 1.13 -10.63 -4.15
N PHE A 198 2.17 -11.45 -4.15
CA PHE A 198 2.05 -12.90 -3.97
C PHE A 198 1.44 -13.27 -2.62
N SER A 199 1.87 -12.60 -1.53
CA SER A 199 1.39 -12.88 -0.17
C SER A 199 -0.05 -12.43 0.05
N GLN A 200 -0.48 -11.35 -0.59
CA GLN A 200 -1.88 -10.89 -0.55
C GLN A 200 -2.80 -11.75 -1.44
N GLY A 201 -2.30 -12.17 -2.61
CA GLY A 201 -3.12 -12.88 -3.59
C GLY A 201 -4.29 -12.00 -4.07
N VAL A 202 -5.52 -12.54 -3.96
CA VAL A 202 -6.76 -11.87 -4.37
C VAL A 202 -7.35 -10.93 -3.32
N ILE A 203 -6.67 -10.73 -2.19
CA ILE A 203 -7.20 -9.91 -1.09
C ILE A 203 -7.04 -8.42 -1.42
N GLU A 204 -8.09 -7.64 -1.15
CA GLU A 204 -8.14 -6.20 -1.34
C GLU A 204 -7.96 -5.47 -0.01
N ASN A 205 -6.72 -5.27 0.39
CA ASN A 205 -6.37 -4.61 1.65
C ASN A 205 -5.95 -3.14 1.49
N GLY A 206 -5.92 -2.64 0.26
CA GLY A 206 -5.69 -1.23 -0.03
C GLY A 206 -6.88 -0.35 0.40
N TRP A 207 -6.64 0.96 0.52
CA TRP A 207 -7.74 1.91 0.73
C TRP A 207 -8.56 2.04 -0.55
N ASP A 208 -9.85 1.78 -0.46
CA ASP A 208 -10.82 1.82 -1.56
C ASP A 208 -10.42 0.90 -2.74
N GLU A 209 -9.62 -0.14 -2.47
CA GLU A 209 -9.05 -1.00 -3.51
C GLU A 209 -10.12 -1.66 -4.37
N GLN A 210 -11.27 -2.05 -3.77
CA GLN A 210 -12.41 -2.59 -4.49
C GLN A 210 -12.95 -1.61 -5.54
N ILE A 211 -13.05 -0.30 -5.20
CA ILE A 211 -13.51 0.73 -6.14
C ILE A 211 -12.48 0.93 -7.26
N HIS A 212 -11.21 0.88 -6.91
CA HIS A 212 -10.11 1.04 -7.86
C HIS A 212 -9.98 -0.17 -8.79
N PHE A 213 -10.17 -1.39 -8.26
CA PHE A 213 -10.23 -2.61 -9.07
C PHE A 213 -11.40 -2.55 -10.05
N ASP A 214 -12.60 -2.18 -9.57
CA ASP A 214 -13.79 -2.00 -10.39
C ASP A 214 -13.50 -1.09 -11.59
N ARG A 215 -12.91 0.09 -11.37
CA ARG A 215 -12.58 1.04 -12.44
C ARG A 215 -11.55 0.48 -13.43
N ALA A 216 -10.51 -0.19 -12.94
CA ALA A 216 -9.50 -0.81 -13.78
C ALA A 216 -10.09 -1.97 -14.60
N TYR A 217 -10.97 -2.78 -14.00
CA TYR A 217 -11.63 -3.89 -14.65
C TYR A 217 -12.55 -3.41 -15.77
N GLN A 218 -13.43 -2.45 -15.49
CA GLN A 218 -14.30 -1.83 -16.51
C GLN A 218 -13.49 -1.23 -17.67
N LEU A 219 -12.43 -0.47 -17.35
CA LEU A 219 -11.57 0.14 -18.36
C LEU A 219 -10.87 -0.89 -19.25
N SER A 220 -10.60 -2.09 -18.74
CA SER A 220 -9.99 -3.18 -19.50
C SER A 220 -10.85 -3.69 -20.66
N PHE A 221 -12.14 -3.35 -20.71
CA PHE A 221 -13.06 -3.65 -21.81
C PHE A 221 -13.14 -2.53 -22.87
N GLY A 222 -12.37 -1.44 -22.69
CA GLY A 222 -12.35 -0.33 -23.64
C GLY A 222 -13.65 0.45 -23.75
N GLY A 223 -14.49 0.45 -22.71
CA GLY A 223 -15.79 1.13 -22.69
C GLY A 223 -16.94 0.35 -23.34
N GLY A 224 -16.72 -0.91 -23.71
CA GLY A 224 -17.77 -1.84 -24.15
C GLY A 224 -18.54 -2.48 -23.00
N ALA A 225 -19.52 -3.33 -23.31
CA ALA A 225 -20.25 -4.12 -22.33
C ALA A 225 -19.30 -4.94 -21.46
N VAL A 226 -19.41 -4.80 -20.17
CA VAL A 226 -18.58 -5.52 -19.20
C VAL A 226 -19.29 -6.81 -18.84
N LYS A 227 -18.61 -7.95 -19.04
CA LYS A 227 -19.06 -9.20 -18.45
C LYS A 227 -18.83 -9.12 -16.94
N THR A 228 -19.89 -8.89 -16.20
CA THR A 228 -19.86 -9.07 -14.75
C THR A 228 -20.29 -10.49 -14.43
N ASN A 229 -19.53 -11.13 -13.58
CA ASN A 229 -19.97 -12.33 -12.89
C ASN A 229 -20.04 -12.04 -11.39
N ASP A 230 -20.69 -12.92 -10.66
CA ASP A 230 -20.87 -12.78 -9.20
C ASP A 230 -19.52 -12.65 -8.46
N THR A 231 -18.43 -13.13 -9.04
CA THR A 231 -17.07 -13.00 -8.50
C THR A 231 -16.66 -11.55 -8.34
N TYR A 232 -17.03 -10.71 -9.30
CA TYR A 232 -16.75 -9.30 -9.28
C TYR A 232 -17.54 -8.59 -8.17
N GLU A 233 -18.84 -8.87 -8.04
CA GLU A 233 -19.67 -8.32 -6.97
C GLU A 233 -19.21 -8.78 -5.60
N LEU A 234 -18.81 -10.05 -5.47
CA LEU A 234 -18.29 -10.63 -4.23
C LEU A 234 -16.98 -9.97 -3.78
N LEU A 235 -16.06 -9.71 -4.71
CA LEU A 235 -14.83 -8.97 -4.40
C LEU A 235 -15.12 -7.55 -3.97
N CYS A 236 -15.98 -6.84 -4.71
CA CYS A 236 -16.26 -5.43 -4.43
C CYS A 236 -17.06 -5.21 -3.15
N GLU A 237 -17.88 -6.17 -2.71
CA GLU A 237 -18.82 -5.94 -1.62
C GLU A 237 -18.52 -6.70 -0.33
N ARG A 238 -18.07 -7.96 -0.39
CA ARG A 238 -18.09 -8.86 0.77
C ARG A 238 -16.73 -9.41 1.21
N LEU A 239 -16.08 -10.18 0.36
CA LEU A 239 -14.90 -10.96 0.73
C LEU A 239 -13.62 -10.14 0.80
N ALA A 240 -13.54 -9.06 0.05
CA ALA A 240 -12.34 -8.21 -0.07
C ALA A 240 -11.97 -7.44 1.19
N LYS A 241 -12.87 -7.31 2.15
CA LYS A 241 -12.69 -6.44 3.33
C LYS A 241 -12.08 -7.14 4.52
N ASP A 242 -12.04 -8.47 4.53
CA ASP A 242 -11.50 -9.24 5.65
C ASP A 242 -10.06 -9.66 5.40
N CYS A 243 -9.24 -9.52 6.42
CA CYS A 243 -7.84 -9.96 6.38
C CYS A 243 -7.78 -11.46 6.64
N TYR A 244 -7.65 -12.27 5.59
CA TYR A 244 -7.37 -13.69 5.71
C TYR A 244 -5.92 -13.90 6.12
N ASN A 245 -5.73 -14.40 7.33
CA ASN A 245 -4.41 -14.47 7.96
C ASN A 245 -3.72 -15.83 7.78
N THR A 246 -4.48 -16.85 7.41
CA THR A 246 -3.94 -18.20 7.23
C THR A 246 -3.72 -18.51 5.75
N ALA A 247 -2.77 -19.39 5.46
CA ALA A 247 -2.50 -19.84 4.10
C ALA A 247 -3.71 -20.61 3.54
N GLU A 248 -4.41 -21.35 4.39
CA GLU A 248 -5.58 -22.15 4.05
C GLU A 248 -6.76 -21.28 3.60
N GLU A 249 -7.07 -20.21 4.35
CA GLU A 249 -8.15 -19.29 3.98
C GLU A 249 -7.86 -18.55 2.67
N LYS A 250 -6.60 -18.15 2.46
CA LYS A 250 -6.18 -17.58 1.18
C LYS A 250 -6.34 -18.55 0.02
N GLU A 251 -6.06 -19.81 0.25
CA GLU A 251 -6.22 -20.87 -0.74
C GLU A 251 -7.69 -21.14 -1.06
N LEU A 252 -8.54 -21.26 -0.03
CA LEU A 252 -9.99 -21.43 -0.18
C LEU A 252 -10.61 -20.24 -0.91
N LEU A 253 -10.27 -19.01 -0.53
CA LEU A 253 -10.74 -17.82 -1.21
C LEU A 253 -10.31 -17.78 -2.68
N THR A 254 -9.05 -18.11 -2.95
CA THR A 254 -8.52 -18.14 -4.32
C THR A 254 -9.25 -19.16 -5.18
N GLN A 255 -9.48 -20.37 -4.64
CA GLN A 255 -10.21 -21.43 -5.32
C GLN A 255 -11.65 -21.01 -5.58
N TYR A 256 -12.35 -20.55 -4.55
CA TYR A 256 -13.73 -20.07 -4.65
C TYR A 256 -13.91 -19.00 -5.74
N LEU A 257 -13.05 -17.97 -5.75
CA LEU A 257 -13.12 -16.89 -6.73
C LEU A 257 -12.78 -17.37 -8.16
N ASN A 258 -11.82 -18.29 -8.31
CA ASN A 258 -11.52 -18.86 -9.63
C ASN A 258 -12.69 -19.68 -10.17
N ASP A 259 -13.32 -20.52 -9.32
CA ASP A 259 -14.45 -21.36 -9.71
C ASP A 259 -15.66 -20.51 -10.11
N LYS A 260 -15.94 -19.46 -9.35
CA LYS A 260 -17.00 -18.49 -9.66
C LYS A 260 -16.73 -17.71 -10.95
N TYR A 261 -15.49 -17.27 -11.15
CA TYR A 261 -15.09 -16.53 -12.37
C TYR A 261 -15.31 -17.34 -13.64
N HIS A 262 -15.12 -18.66 -13.58
CA HIS A 262 -15.35 -19.56 -14.72
C HIS A 262 -16.81 -19.99 -14.90
N SER A 263 -17.58 -20.00 -13.81
CA SER A 263 -18.95 -20.54 -13.83
C SER A 263 -20.03 -19.54 -14.23
N ASN A 264 -19.76 -18.24 -14.19
CA ASN A 264 -20.78 -17.22 -14.39
C ASN A 264 -20.61 -16.43 -15.68
N GLU A 265 -21.64 -16.44 -16.51
CA GLU A 265 -21.80 -15.64 -17.73
C GLU A 265 -22.87 -14.57 -17.50
N GLY A 266 -22.49 -13.47 -16.83
CA GLY A 266 -23.33 -12.28 -16.76
C GLY A 266 -22.83 -11.18 -17.70
N THR A 267 -23.70 -10.41 -18.32
CA THR A 267 -23.37 -9.17 -19.00
C THR A 267 -24.11 -8.03 -18.33
N ALA A 268 -23.38 -7.10 -17.74
CA ALA A 268 -23.93 -5.80 -17.35
C ALA A 268 -23.35 -4.73 -18.27
N GLU A 269 -24.20 -3.86 -18.79
CA GLU A 269 -23.73 -2.68 -19.51
C GLU A 269 -23.30 -1.62 -18.50
N TYR A 270 -22.00 -1.43 -18.37
CA TYR A 270 -21.45 -0.28 -17.67
C TYR A 270 -21.07 0.80 -18.67
N ASN A 271 -21.69 1.95 -18.56
CA ASN A 271 -21.31 3.11 -19.32
C ASN A 271 -20.22 3.86 -18.54
N LEU A 272 -18.95 3.58 -18.87
CA LEU A 272 -17.84 4.42 -18.42
C LEU A 272 -18.01 5.78 -19.11
N GLY A 273 -18.59 6.75 -18.42
CA GLY A 273 -18.56 8.15 -18.88
C GLY A 273 -17.12 8.58 -19.17
N VAL A 274 -16.92 9.53 -20.08
CA VAL A 274 -15.59 10.09 -20.38
C VAL A 274 -15.08 10.85 -19.14
N ASN A 275 -14.23 10.20 -18.37
CA ASN A 275 -13.59 10.80 -17.19
C ASN A 275 -12.07 10.63 -17.28
N CYS A 276 -11.35 11.76 -17.43
CA CYS A 276 -9.89 11.75 -17.55
C CYS A 276 -9.18 11.21 -16.29
N ALA A 277 -9.85 11.16 -15.14
CA ALA A 277 -9.30 10.54 -13.94
C ALA A 277 -9.02 9.02 -14.12
N TYR A 278 -9.68 8.37 -15.09
CA TYR A 278 -9.41 6.97 -15.42
C TYR A 278 -8.01 6.74 -16.02
N THR A 279 -7.31 7.78 -16.46
CA THR A 279 -5.91 7.69 -16.89
C THR A 279 -5.00 7.09 -15.80
N GLY A 280 -5.35 7.26 -14.53
CA GLY A 280 -4.67 6.64 -13.39
C GLY A 280 -4.80 5.10 -13.32
N TYR A 281 -5.69 4.48 -14.09
CA TYR A 281 -5.89 3.02 -14.12
C TYR A 281 -5.41 2.34 -15.40
N LEU A 282 -4.90 3.10 -16.39
CA LEU A 282 -4.56 2.57 -17.72
C LEU A 282 -3.65 1.33 -17.69
N LEU A 283 -2.57 1.35 -16.89
CA LEU A 283 -1.66 0.22 -16.82
C LEU A 283 -2.26 -0.98 -16.07
N GLN A 284 -3.03 -0.72 -15.03
CA GLN A 284 -3.75 -1.77 -14.29
C GLN A 284 -4.77 -2.45 -15.21
N ALA A 285 -5.56 -1.64 -15.94
CA ALA A 285 -6.51 -2.12 -16.94
C ALA A 285 -5.82 -2.90 -18.06
N PHE A 286 -4.66 -2.44 -18.53
CA PHE A 286 -3.86 -3.17 -19.51
C PHE A 286 -3.44 -4.54 -18.99
N GLY A 287 -2.99 -4.65 -17.73
CA GLY A 287 -2.66 -5.94 -17.10
C GLY A 287 -3.87 -6.87 -17.06
N ILE A 288 -5.04 -6.37 -16.67
CA ILE A 288 -6.29 -7.13 -16.67
C ILE A 288 -6.67 -7.57 -18.07
N TRP A 289 -6.59 -6.67 -19.07
CA TRP A 289 -6.85 -6.97 -20.49
C TRP A 289 -5.94 -8.10 -21.00
N VAL A 290 -4.63 -8.04 -20.70
CA VAL A 290 -3.67 -9.11 -21.04
C VAL A 290 -4.08 -10.42 -20.37
N GLY A 291 -4.42 -10.39 -19.07
CA GLY A 291 -4.89 -11.58 -18.35
C GLY A 291 -6.11 -12.23 -18.99
N ARG A 292 -7.08 -11.42 -19.45
CA ARG A 292 -8.26 -11.90 -20.19
C ARG A 292 -7.90 -12.46 -21.56
N LEU A 293 -7.01 -11.78 -22.29
CA LEU A 293 -6.55 -12.23 -23.60
C LEU A 293 -5.94 -13.65 -23.57
N PHE A 294 -5.21 -13.96 -22.50
CA PHE A 294 -4.59 -15.27 -22.28
C PHE A 294 -5.45 -16.24 -21.45
N HIS A 295 -6.72 -15.92 -21.21
CA HIS A 295 -7.64 -16.75 -20.42
C HIS A 295 -7.07 -17.18 -19.06
N LEU A 296 -6.37 -16.27 -18.38
CA LEU A 296 -5.82 -16.54 -17.06
C LEU A 296 -6.95 -16.72 -16.03
N SER A 297 -6.68 -17.56 -15.00
CA SER A 297 -7.55 -17.65 -13.84
C SER A 297 -7.67 -16.30 -13.13
N PHE A 298 -8.78 -16.11 -12.40
CA PHE A 298 -9.10 -14.82 -11.78
C PHE A 298 -7.95 -14.27 -10.91
N ASN A 299 -7.36 -15.12 -10.06
CA ASN A 299 -6.25 -14.72 -9.19
C ASN A 299 -5.03 -14.23 -9.98
N ARG A 300 -4.70 -14.86 -11.10
CA ARG A 300 -3.57 -14.45 -11.96
C ARG A 300 -3.85 -13.13 -12.66
N LEU A 301 -5.07 -12.99 -13.19
CA LEU A 301 -5.54 -11.75 -13.81
C LEU A 301 -5.51 -10.59 -12.81
N PHE A 302 -6.04 -10.80 -11.61
CA PHE A 302 -6.07 -9.82 -10.54
C PHE A 302 -4.64 -9.40 -10.10
N MET A 303 -3.75 -10.38 -9.88
CA MET A 303 -2.36 -10.09 -9.54
C MET A 303 -1.60 -9.39 -10.68
N LEU A 304 -1.93 -9.68 -11.95
CA LEU A 304 -1.28 -9.04 -13.10
C LEU A 304 -1.58 -7.54 -13.16
N GLY A 305 -2.81 -7.12 -12.87
CA GLY A 305 -3.16 -5.69 -12.76
C GLY A 305 -2.37 -4.98 -11.64
N LYS A 306 -2.24 -5.61 -10.46
CA LYS A 306 -1.38 -5.12 -9.36
C LYS A 306 0.10 -5.03 -9.79
N LEU A 307 0.60 -6.04 -10.51
CA LEU A 307 1.98 -6.06 -11.01
C LEU A 307 2.25 -4.89 -11.98
N MET A 308 1.31 -4.55 -12.85
CA MET A 308 1.47 -3.41 -13.76
C MET A 308 1.58 -2.08 -13.00
N ASN A 309 0.83 -1.93 -11.91
CA ASN A 309 0.95 -0.76 -11.03
C ASN A 309 2.32 -0.70 -10.34
N LEU A 310 2.78 -1.84 -9.82
CA LEU A 310 4.12 -1.96 -9.24
C LEU A 310 5.23 -1.64 -10.25
N LEU A 311 5.13 -2.15 -11.47
CA LEU A 311 6.14 -1.88 -12.52
C LEU A 311 6.20 -0.41 -12.89
N LEU A 312 5.06 0.30 -12.96
CA LEU A 312 5.06 1.75 -13.14
C LEU A 312 5.83 2.46 -12.03
N TYR A 313 5.59 2.06 -10.78
CA TYR A 313 6.28 2.64 -9.63
C TYR A 313 7.79 2.39 -9.69
N VAL A 314 8.20 1.15 -9.92
CA VAL A 314 9.61 0.73 -10.02
C VAL A 314 10.35 1.51 -11.11
N VAL A 315 9.78 1.55 -12.31
CA VAL A 315 10.38 2.24 -13.47
C VAL A 315 10.42 3.75 -13.24
N GLY A 316 9.33 4.31 -12.72
CA GLY A 316 9.26 5.73 -12.41
C GLY A 316 10.28 6.17 -11.37
N MET A 317 10.40 5.44 -10.27
CA MET A 317 11.39 5.74 -9.22
C MET A 317 12.84 5.48 -9.67
N PHE A 318 13.07 4.46 -10.50
CA PHE A 318 14.35 4.25 -11.15
C PHE A 318 14.80 5.50 -11.93
N PHE A 319 13.93 6.02 -12.79
CA PHE A 319 14.25 7.23 -13.57
C PHE A 319 14.33 8.48 -12.68
N ALA A 320 13.51 8.62 -11.65
CA ALA A 320 13.60 9.72 -10.71
C ALA A 320 14.96 9.76 -10.00
N ILE A 321 15.46 8.61 -9.50
CA ILE A 321 16.78 8.52 -8.87
C ILE A 321 17.89 8.76 -9.90
N ARG A 322 17.78 8.19 -11.10
CA ARG A 322 18.79 8.33 -12.15
C ARG A 322 18.94 9.76 -12.64
N LEU A 323 17.83 10.46 -12.82
CA LEU A 323 17.79 11.83 -13.34
C LEU A 323 18.08 12.88 -12.27
N MET A 324 17.95 12.54 -10.98
CA MET A 324 18.23 13.46 -9.87
C MET A 324 19.69 13.91 -9.92
N PRO A 325 19.97 15.23 -10.01
CA PRO A 325 21.33 15.71 -10.22
C PRO A 325 22.21 15.63 -8.97
N LYS A 326 21.62 15.86 -7.80
CA LYS A 326 22.28 15.82 -6.48
C LYS A 326 21.39 15.14 -5.46
N LYS A 327 21.99 14.54 -4.43
CA LYS A 327 21.27 13.94 -3.30
C LYS A 327 20.26 12.86 -3.73
N LYS A 328 20.71 11.94 -4.58
CA LYS A 328 19.90 10.81 -5.09
C LYS A 328 19.31 9.96 -3.98
N GLU A 329 19.99 9.91 -2.84
CA GLU A 329 19.59 9.20 -1.63
C GLU A 329 18.25 9.69 -1.07
N LEU A 330 17.93 10.97 -1.27
CA LEU A 330 16.65 11.55 -0.86
C LEU A 330 15.48 10.90 -1.64
N ILE A 331 15.64 10.81 -2.97
CA ILE A 331 14.61 10.16 -3.81
C ILE A 331 14.53 8.67 -3.49
N ALA A 332 15.68 8.00 -3.30
CA ALA A 332 15.71 6.59 -2.94
C ALA A 332 15.00 6.32 -1.60
N ALA A 333 15.24 7.17 -0.59
CA ALA A 333 14.55 7.07 0.70
C ALA A 333 13.03 7.29 0.57
N LEU A 334 12.61 8.29 -0.21
CA LEU A 334 11.19 8.54 -0.48
C LEU A 334 10.53 7.38 -1.24
N ALA A 335 11.22 6.80 -2.23
CA ALA A 335 10.72 5.67 -2.98
C ALA A 335 10.52 4.41 -2.13
N MET A 336 11.25 4.29 -1.01
CA MET A 336 11.17 3.15 -0.08
C MET A 336 10.24 3.42 1.11
N VAL A 337 9.49 4.51 1.15
CA VAL A 337 8.47 4.75 2.20
C VAL A 337 7.49 3.58 2.22
N PRO A 338 7.27 2.92 3.37
CA PRO A 338 6.50 1.68 3.45
C PRO A 338 5.12 1.76 2.83
N THR A 339 4.35 2.80 3.14
CA THR A 339 3.02 3.01 2.54
C THR A 339 3.08 3.12 1.02
N GLN A 340 4.12 3.77 0.46
CA GLN A 340 4.23 3.95 -1.00
C GLN A 340 4.54 2.64 -1.72
N VAL A 341 5.46 1.84 -1.19
CA VAL A 341 5.74 0.50 -1.73
C VAL A 341 4.50 -0.38 -1.62
N TYR A 342 3.79 -0.29 -0.50
CA TYR A 342 2.55 -1.05 -0.29
C TYR A 342 1.45 -0.68 -1.30
N ILE A 343 1.11 0.61 -1.46
CA ILE A 343 0.07 1.02 -2.42
C ILE A 343 0.45 0.71 -3.87
N ALA A 344 1.76 0.62 -4.18
CA ALA A 344 2.21 0.17 -5.49
C ALA A 344 1.84 -1.30 -5.78
N THR A 345 1.52 -2.07 -4.75
CA THR A 345 1.08 -3.48 -4.85
C THR A 345 -0.44 -3.65 -4.77
N THR A 346 -1.20 -2.56 -4.81
CA THR A 346 -2.66 -2.54 -4.75
C THR A 346 -3.24 -1.87 -6.00
N TYR A 347 -4.55 -1.98 -6.18
CA TYR A 347 -5.25 -1.17 -7.17
C TYR A 347 -5.43 0.25 -6.63
N THR A 348 -4.94 1.25 -7.38
CA THR A 348 -5.07 2.66 -7.01
C THR A 348 -4.60 3.58 -8.14
N TYR A 349 -5.16 4.78 -8.24
CA TYR A 349 -4.64 5.86 -9.08
C TYR A 349 -3.55 6.71 -8.40
N ASP A 350 -3.31 6.53 -7.12
CA ASP A 350 -2.31 7.31 -6.38
C ASP A 350 -0.88 7.01 -6.86
N VAL A 351 -0.61 5.81 -7.37
CA VAL A 351 0.73 5.44 -7.83
C VAL A 351 1.14 6.18 -9.10
N PRO A 352 0.34 6.20 -10.20
CA PRO A 352 0.65 7.04 -11.35
C PRO A 352 0.80 8.51 -10.98
N LEU A 353 -0.10 9.05 -10.15
CA LEU A 353 0.01 10.40 -9.62
C LEU A 353 1.36 10.65 -8.96
N ASN A 354 1.74 9.82 -7.98
CA ASN A 354 2.97 9.98 -7.21
C ASN A 354 4.23 9.89 -8.08
N VAL A 355 4.24 8.94 -9.02
CA VAL A 355 5.35 8.75 -9.98
C VAL A 355 5.51 9.98 -10.86
N PHE A 356 4.43 10.47 -11.45
CA PHE A 356 4.51 11.61 -12.36
C PHE A 356 4.80 12.92 -11.63
N MET A 357 4.27 13.13 -10.41
CA MET A 357 4.64 14.29 -9.58
C MET A 357 6.13 14.26 -9.20
N MET A 358 6.66 13.10 -8.83
CA MET A 358 8.08 12.93 -8.51
C MET A 358 8.96 13.18 -9.72
N LEU A 359 8.65 12.58 -10.88
CA LEU A 359 9.42 12.77 -12.12
C LEU A 359 9.36 14.21 -12.61
N GLY A 360 8.19 14.85 -12.59
CA GLY A 360 8.02 16.25 -12.94
C GLY A 360 8.89 17.17 -12.10
N MET A 361 8.91 16.95 -10.77
CA MET A 361 9.77 17.69 -9.84
C MET A 361 11.25 17.46 -10.10
N VAL A 362 11.66 16.22 -10.34
CA VAL A 362 13.07 15.88 -10.63
C VAL A 362 13.54 16.53 -11.93
N LEU A 363 12.72 16.51 -12.99
CA LEU A 363 13.06 17.16 -14.26
C LEU A 363 13.18 18.67 -14.12
N TRP A 364 12.25 19.31 -13.41
CA TRP A 364 12.33 20.73 -13.09
C TRP A 364 13.58 21.05 -12.28
N LEU A 365 13.82 20.29 -11.21
CA LEU A 365 14.98 20.48 -10.33
C LEU A 365 16.31 20.30 -11.07
N LYS A 366 16.37 19.35 -12.01
CA LYS A 366 17.53 19.13 -12.87
C LYS A 366 17.88 20.40 -13.65
N VAL A 367 16.88 21.05 -14.21
CA VAL A 367 17.07 22.31 -14.95
C VAL A 367 17.51 23.44 -14.03
N ILE A 368 16.93 23.54 -12.82
CA ILE A 368 17.30 24.57 -11.85
C ILE A 368 18.76 24.42 -11.39
N LEU A 369 19.23 23.20 -11.21
CA LEU A 369 20.57 22.94 -10.66
C LEU A 369 21.67 22.86 -11.70
N GLU A 370 21.38 22.37 -12.90
CA GLU A 370 22.35 22.23 -13.98
C GLU A 370 22.41 23.49 -14.87
N GLY A 371 21.36 24.33 -14.86
CA GLY A 371 21.28 25.56 -15.64
C GLY A 371 21.11 25.30 -17.14
N LYS A 372 21.67 26.22 -17.96
CA LYS A 372 21.56 26.17 -19.41
C LYS A 372 22.35 24.98 -19.98
N SER A 373 21.66 24.09 -20.69
CA SER A 373 22.22 22.97 -21.44
C SER A 373 21.37 22.73 -22.69
N GLU A 374 21.92 22.00 -23.67
CA GLU A 374 21.17 21.62 -24.89
C GLU A 374 19.87 20.85 -24.58
N LYS A 375 19.85 20.12 -23.47
CA LYS A 375 18.71 19.30 -23.01
C LYS A 375 17.79 20.02 -22.05
N ALA A 376 18.18 21.16 -21.47
CA ALA A 376 17.43 21.86 -20.43
C ALA A 376 15.98 22.16 -20.85
N PHE A 377 15.79 22.69 -22.06
CA PHE A 377 14.46 22.98 -22.58
C PHE A 377 13.61 21.72 -22.77
N ARG A 378 14.19 20.59 -23.20
CA ARG A 378 13.48 19.31 -23.29
C ARG A 378 13.06 18.77 -21.93
N TYR A 379 13.92 18.92 -20.91
CA TYR A 379 13.56 18.57 -19.53
C TYR A 379 12.42 19.42 -19.00
N LEU A 380 12.40 20.72 -19.31
CA LEU A 380 11.27 21.59 -18.95
C LEU A 380 9.97 21.18 -19.61
N LEU A 381 9.99 20.92 -20.92
CA LEU A 381 8.82 20.41 -21.64
C LEU A 381 8.32 19.09 -21.03
N GLY A 382 9.24 18.17 -20.78
CA GLY A 382 8.94 16.90 -20.11
C GLY A 382 8.31 17.13 -18.74
N SER A 383 8.83 18.07 -17.93
CA SER A 383 8.28 18.39 -16.62
C SER A 383 6.82 18.87 -16.71
N VAL A 384 6.51 19.81 -17.61
CA VAL A 384 5.14 20.33 -17.81
C VAL A 384 4.17 19.22 -18.21
N LEU A 385 4.56 18.39 -19.20
CA LEU A 385 3.70 17.31 -19.70
C LEU A 385 3.48 16.22 -18.64
N ILE A 386 4.52 15.87 -17.90
CA ILE A 386 4.46 14.85 -16.84
C ILE A 386 3.61 15.34 -15.67
N PHE A 387 3.77 16.59 -15.23
CA PHE A 387 2.88 17.16 -14.23
C PHE A 387 1.43 17.23 -14.72
N GLY A 388 1.21 17.64 -15.96
CA GLY A 388 -0.11 17.67 -16.58
C GLY A 388 -0.78 16.30 -16.55
N PHE A 389 -0.08 15.27 -17.04
CA PHE A 389 -0.59 13.91 -17.07
C PHE A 389 -0.88 13.35 -15.66
N GLY A 390 0.03 13.56 -14.71
CA GLY A 390 -0.18 13.14 -13.31
C GLY A 390 -1.39 13.82 -12.66
N SER A 391 -1.62 15.11 -12.99
CA SER A 391 -2.74 15.88 -12.44
C SER A 391 -4.10 15.44 -12.98
N LEU A 392 -4.17 14.71 -14.10
CA LEU A 392 -5.43 14.14 -14.63
C LEU A 392 -6.09 13.17 -13.65
N ALA A 393 -5.30 12.48 -12.83
CA ALA A 393 -5.83 11.56 -11.83
C ALA A 393 -6.53 12.26 -10.66
N LYS A 394 -6.09 13.50 -10.29
CA LYS A 394 -6.60 14.19 -9.09
C LYS A 394 -6.39 15.71 -9.16
N ALA A 395 -7.49 16.45 -9.24
CA ALA A 395 -7.51 17.91 -9.48
C ALA A 395 -6.71 18.73 -8.46
N VAL A 396 -6.65 18.31 -7.20
CA VAL A 396 -5.99 19.06 -6.12
C VAL A 396 -4.48 19.28 -6.35
N TYR A 397 -3.85 18.52 -7.26
CA TYR A 397 -2.43 18.67 -7.60
C TYR A 397 -2.16 19.52 -8.85
N ILE A 398 -3.20 20.05 -9.51
CA ILE A 398 -3.05 20.96 -10.67
C ILE A 398 -2.07 22.09 -10.38
N PRO A 399 -2.06 22.72 -9.18
CA PRO A 399 -1.11 23.80 -8.89
C PRO A 399 0.37 23.38 -8.98
N MET A 400 0.70 22.08 -8.93
CA MET A 400 2.08 21.61 -9.11
C MET A 400 2.63 21.94 -10.52
N ILE A 401 1.77 22.04 -11.53
CA ILE A 401 2.17 22.46 -12.89
C ILE A 401 2.78 23.87 -12.86
N ALA A 402 2.30 24.74 -11.97
CA ALA A 402 2.77 26.11 -11.85
C ALA A 402 4.23 26.22 -11.37
N VAL A 403 4.83 25.16 -10.82
CA VAL A 403 6.27 25.11 -10.53
C VAL A 403 7.10 25.47 -11.78
N CYS A 404 6.61 25.09 -12.96
CA CYS A 404 7.27 25.34 -14.24
C CYS A 404 7.32 26.84 -14.66
N TYR A 405 6.59 27.74 -14.01
CA TYR A 405 6.77 29.19 -14.20
C TYR A 405 8.05 29.72 -13.54
N PHE A 406 8.55 29.02 -12.54
CA PHE A 406 9.71 29.45 -11.75
C PHE A 406 10.98 28.78 -12.28
N VAL A 407 11.51 29.33 -13.40
CA VAL A 407 12.71 28.81 -14.06
C VAL A 407 13.63 29.96 -14.43
N PRO A 408 14.98 29.75 -14.49
CA PRO A 408 15.93 30.75 -14.90
C PRO A 408 15.67 31.20 -16.34
N GLY A 409 15.71 32.54 -16.58
CA GLY A 409 15.48 33.09 -17.93
C GLY A 409 16.52 32.67 -18.96
N GLU A 410 17.72 32.33 -18.52
CA GLU A 410 18.89 31.97 -19.34
C GLU A 410 18.73 30.64 -20.08
N ILE A 411 17.76 29.80 -19.68
CA ILE A 411 17.46 28.52 -20.31
C ILE A 411 16.87 28.71 -21.69
N PHE A 412 16.17 29.83 -21.90
CA PHE A 412 15.50 30.10 -23.16
C PHE A 412 16.49 30.75 -24.15
N LYS A 413 16.37 30.40 -25.42
CA LYS A 413 17.18 30.99 -26.50
C LYS A 413 16.87 32.48 -26.69
N ASP A 414 15.59 32.84 -26.60
CA ASP A 414 15.06 34.16 -26.83
C ASP A 414 13.74 34.42 -26.05
N LYS A 415 13.26 35.66 -26.09
CA LYS A 415 12.00 36.06 -25.44
C LYS A 415 10.77 35.39 -26.05
N LYS A 416 10.84 34.99 -27.32
CA LYS A 416 9.74 34.27 -28.01
C LYS A 416 9.60 32.87 -27.46
N GLN A 417 10.70 32.13 -27.34
CA GLN A 417 10.71 30.79 -26.77
C GLN A 417 10.21 30.79 -25.30
N LYS A 418 10.63 31.80 -24.51
CA LYS A 418 10.15 31.97 -23.13
C LYS A 418 8.63 32.18 -23.08
N ARG A 419 8.08 33.06 -23.94
CA ARG A 419 6.63 33.32 -23.99
C ARG A 419 5.85 32.09 -24.42
N LEU A 420 6.33 31.38 -25.43
CA LEU A 420 5.72 30.13 -25.89
C LEU A 420 5.71 29.05 -24.80
N PHE A 421 6.81 28.93 -24.06
CA PHE A 421 6.87 27.97 -22.97
C PHE A 421 5.85 28.30 -21.86
N PHE A 422 5.78 29.57 -21.42
CA PHE A 422 4.77 29.95 -20.42
C PHE A 422 3.34 29.85 -20.93
N GLY A 423 3.13 30.12 -22.23
CA GLY A 423 1.85 29.83 -22.88
C GLY A 423 1.49 28.34 -22.84
N LEU A 424 2.47 27.45 -23.06
CA LEU A 424 2.28 26.01 -22.94
C LEU A 424 1.94 25.58 -21.48
N VAL A 425 2.64 26.13 -20.48
CA VAL A 425 2.33 25.87 -19.07
C VAL A 425 0.89 26.26 -18.75
N SER A 426 0.47 27.47 -19.20
CA SER A 426 -0.91 27.94 -19.03
C SER A 426 -1.91 27.03 -19.76
N ALA A 427 -1.61 26.64 -21.00
CA ALA A 427 -2.48 25.77 -21.79
C ALA A 427 -2.68 24.41 -21.14
N VAL A 428 -1.59 23.77 -20.64
CA VAL A 428 -1.67 22.48 -19.94
C VAL A 428 -2.45 22.63 -18.63
N LEU A 429 -2.21 23.69 -17.84
CA LEU A 429 -2.94 23.95 -16.62
C LEU A 429 -4.44 24.10 -16.86
N ILE A 430 -4.82 24.93 -17.86
CA ILE A 430 -6.23 25.12 -18.24
C ILE A 430 -6.82 23.83 -18.78
N ALA A 431 -6.12 23.12 -19.67
CA ALA A 431 -6.61 21.87 -20.25
C ALA A 431 -6.91 20.83 -19.17
N VAL A 432 -5.98 20.64 -18.22
CA VAL A 432 -6.20 19.69 -17.11
C VAL A 432 -7.34 20.17 -16.20
N LEU A 433 -7.42 21.46 -15.88
CA LEU A 433 -8.55 22.00 -15.09
C LEU A 433 -9.88 21.74 -15.77
N MET A 434 -9.96 21.94 -17.09
CA MET A 434 -11.19 21.73 -17.86
C MET A 434 -11.64 20.27 -17.89
N THR A 435 -10.72 19.29 -17.73
CA THR A 435 -11.11 17.87 -17.64
C THR A 435 -11.95 17.55 -16.39
N PHE A 436 -11.87 18.38 -15.36
CA PHE A 436 -12.71 18.25 -14.14
C PHE A 436 -13.93 19.16 -14.18
N VAL A 437 -13.80 20.36 -14.74
CA VAL A 437 -14.89 21.36 -14.76
C VAL A 437 -15.94 21.01 -15.80
N LEU A 438 -15.54 20.65 -17.04
CA LEU A 438 -16.50 20.39 -18.12
C LEU A 438 -17.46 19.24 -17.82
N PRO A 439 -17.02 18.06 -17.35
CA PRO A 439 -17.95 16.98 -17.02
C PRO A 439 -18.98 17.40 -15.97
N THR A 440 -18.56 18.16 -14.96
CA THR A 440 -19.46 18.68 -13.92
C THR A 440 -20.49 19.65 -14.47
N LEU A 441 -20.07 20.57 -15.37
CA LEU A 441 -20.98 21.53 -16.01
C LEU A 441 -21.98 20.83 -16.93
N ILE A 442 -21.52 19.87 -17.74
CA ILE A 442 -22.38 19.10 -18.67
C ILE A 442 -23.36 18.24 -17.88
N TRP A 443 -22.90 17.57 -16.81
CA TRP A 443 -23.75 16.76 -15.96
C TRP A 443 -24.86 17.60 -15.30
N ASN A 444 -24.49 18.73 -14.72
CA ASN A 444 -25.46 19.62 -14.07
C ASN A 444 -26.45 20.27 -15.04
N ALA A 445 -26.08 20.42 -16.32
CA ALA A 445 -26.98 20.92 -17.36
C ALA A 445 -28.04 19.88 -17.78
N ASN A 446 -27.75 18.59 -17.63
CA ASN A 446 -28.59 17.51 -18.11
C ASN A 446 -29.38 16.80 -16.98
N ASN A 447 -29.04 17.03 -15.72
CA ASN A 447 -29.67 16.40 -14.57
C ASN A 447 -30.01 17.47 -13.52
N GLU A 448 -31.04 17.21 -12.71
CA GLU A 448 -31.24 17.96 -11.47
C GLU A 448 -29.97 17.87 -10.63
N ILE A 449 -29.53 19.01 -10.08
CA ILE A 449 -28.28 19.13 -9.36
C ILE A 449 -28.25 18.12 -8.21
N GLY A 450 -27.66 16.96 -8.44
CA GLY A 450 -27.29 16.03 -7.39
C GLY A 450 -26.15 16.66 -6.58
N THR A 451 -26.48 17.20 -5.43
CA THR A 451 -25.55 17.95 -4.55
C THR A 451 -24.86 17.04 -3.54
N THR A 452 -25.23 15.77 -3.53
CA THR A 452 -24.71 14.77 -2.58
C THR A 452 -23.21 14.55 -2.75
N GLY A 453 -22.49 14.70 -1.66
CA GLY A 453 -21.09 14.28 -1.55
C GLY A 453 -20.95 12.76 -1.43
N ASP A 454 -19.84 12.28 -0.90
CA ASP A 454 -19.61 10.85 -0.66
C ASP A 454 -20.50 10.37 0.52
N PRO A 455 -21.41 9.40 0.27
CA PRO A 455 -22.34 8.94 1.32
C PRO A 455 -21.63 8.29 2.51
N ARG A 456 -20.37 7.85 2.36
CA ARG A 456 -19.57 7.33 3.48
C ARG A 456 -19.20 8.40 4.51
N GLY A 457 -19.26 9.67 4.12
CA GLY A 457 -19.06 10.82 5.02
C GLY A 457 -20.26 11.18 5.86
N GLY A 458 -21.40 10.53 5.68
CA GLY A 458 -22.68 10.82 6.34
C GLY A 458 -23.54 11.78 5.54
N ASP A 459 -24.17 12.75 6.21
CA ASP A 459 -25.03 13.78 5.58
C ASP A 459 -24.16 14.84 4.88
N THR A 460 -23.71 14.53 3.67
CA THR A 460 -22.81 15.35 2.88
C THR A 460 -23.53 16.02 1.72
N ASP A 461 -23.38 17.34 1.59
CA ASP A 461 -23.85 18.14 0.46
C ASP A 461 -22.82 19.20 0.10
N VAL A 462 -22.23 19.07 -1.09
CA VAL A 462 -21.14 19.94 -1.57
C VAL A 462 -21.58 21.41 -1.68
N VAL A 463 -22.81 21.65 -2.15
CA VAL A 463 -23.32 23.04 -2.37
C VAL A 463 -23.66 23.70 -1.04
N LEU A 464 -24.33 22.99 -0.15
CA LEU A 464 -24.63 23.50 1.19
C LEU A 464 -23.36 23.76 1.99
N GLN A 465 -22.38 22.85 1.92
CA GLN A 465 -21.10 23.01 2.59
C GLN A 465 -20.31 24.21 2.02
N LEU A 466 -20.31 24.41 0.69
CA LEU A 466 -19.70 25.60 0.09
C LEU A 466 -20.39 26.90 0.53
N ARG A 467 -21.72 26.92 0.59
CA ARG A 467 -22.49 28.05 1.13
C ARG A 467 -22.12 28.34 2.59
N SER A 468 -21.95 27.30 3.40
CA SER A 468 -21.51 27.43 4.80
C SER A 468 -20.11 28.07 4.88
N ILE A 469 -19.15 27.63 4.05
CA ILE A 469 -17.81 28.24 3.99
C ILE A 469 -17.90 29.72 3.61
N LEU A 470 -18.69 30.05 2.58
CA LEU A 470 -18.83 31.43 2.11
C LEU A 470 -19.56 32.33 3.12
N ALA A 471 -20.51 31.79 3.86
CA ALA A 471 -21.21 32.53 4.93
C ALA A 471 -20.31 32.76 6.16
N TYR A 472 -19.44 31.81 6.49
CA TYR A 472 -18.59 31.86 7.68
C TYR A 472 -17.11 31.58 7.39
N PRO A 473 -16.44 32.37 6.51
CA PRO A 473 -15.08 32.07 6.03
C PRO A 473 -14.04 32.04 7.16
N LEU A 474 -14.16 32.89 8.16
CA LEU A 474 -13.24 32.90 9.31
C LEU A 474 -13.36 31.66 10.19
N GLN A 475 -14.57 31.10 10.31
CA GLN A 475 -14.78 29.84 11.05
C GLN A 475 -14.12 28.69 10.29
N TYR A 476 -14.28 28.64 8.97
CA TYR A 476 -13.61 27.63 8.14
C TYR A 476 -12.08 27.75 8.20
N ILE A 477 -11.51 28.96 8.11
CA ILE A 477 -10.06 29.17 8.24
C ILE A 477 -9.56 28.68 9.61
N LYS A 478 -10.25 28.99 10.70
CA LYS A 478 -9.91 28.49 12.04
C LYS A 478 -9.97 26.97 12.11
N LEU A 479 -11.02 26.37 11.56
CA LEU A 479 -11.20 24.91 11.49
C LEU A 479 -10.04 24.29 10.70
N PHE A 480 -9.74 24.80 9.52
CA PHE A 480 -8.66 24.32 8.66
C PHE A 480 -7.32 24.27 9.40
N PHE A 481 -6.90 25.38 10.01
CA PHE A 481 -5.63 25.41 10.73
C PHE A 481 -5.63 24.53 11.98
N LYS A 482 -6.74 24.47 12.71
CA LYS A 482 -6.90 23.56 13.85
C LYS A 482 -6.70 22.12 13.43
N GLU A 483 -7.41 21.66 12.41
CA GLU A 483 -7.35 20.28 11.93
C GLU A 483 -5.98 19.91 11.36
N VAL A 484 -5.38 20.77 10.51
CA VAL A 484 -4.04 20.53 9.96
C VAL A 484 -2.99 20.39 11.07
N ILE A 485 -3.08 21.17 12.15
CA ILE A 485 -2.12 21.14 13.25
C ILE A 485 -2.39 19.93 14.16
N SER A 486 -3.63 19.67 14.51
CA SER A 486 -4.00 18.55 15.40
C SER A 486 -3.66 17.19 14.79
N GLU A 487 -3.85 17.04 13.48
CA GLU A 487 -3.59 15.81 12.74
C GLU A 487 -2.13 15.64 12.30
N PHE A 488 -1.26 16.61 12.58
CA PHE A 488 0.15 16.57 12.12
C PHE A 488 0.88 15.29 12.54
N GLY A 489 0.63 14.79 13.74
CA GLY A 489 1.22 13.55 14.24
C GLY A 489 0.72 12.30 13.50
N SER A 490 -0.55 12.25 13.15
CA SER A 490 -1.19 11.11 12.48
C SER A 490 -0.69 10.89 11.04
N TYR A 491 -0.12 11.92 10.40
CA TYR A 491 0.46 11.80 9.05
C TYR A 491 1.66 10.88 8.98
N PHE A 492 2.36 10.71 10.08
CA PHE A 492 3.57 9.88 10.14
C PHE A 492 3.30 8.54 10.82
N ALA A 493 2.41 8.52 11.78
CA ALA A 493 2.02 7.34 12.54
C ALA A 493 0.51 7.15 12.49
N GLY A 494 0.05 5.92 12.65
CA GLY A 494 -1.38 5.62 12.66
C GLY A 494 -1.87 4.95 11.37
N THR A 495 -3.16 4.59 11.37
CA THR A 495 -3.83 3.78 10.31
C THR A 495 -3.86 4.45 8.95
N ALA A 496 -3.62 5.74 8.89
CA ALA A 496 -3.56 6.52 7.65
C ALA A 496 -2.18 7.16 7.41
N GLY A 497 -1.16 6.77 8.18
CA GLY A 497 0.18 7.34 8.16
C GLY A 497 1.06 6.86 7.00
N LEU A 498 2.29 7.37 6.95
CA LEU A 498 3.29 6.99 5.94
C LEU A 498 3.96 5.62 6.21
N ALA A 499 3.66 4.99 7.33
CA ALA A 499 4.15 3.67 7.71
C ALA A 499 2.99 2.68 7.92
N CYS A 500 2.03 2.66 6.99
CA CYS A 500 0.83 1.84 7.05
C CYS A 500 0.71 0.92 5.84
N PHE A 501 0.16 -0.28 6.05
CA PHE A 501 -0.14 -1.28 5.03
C PHE A 501 -1.65 -1.40 4.79
N GLY A 502 -2.30 -0.29 4.51
CA GLY A 502 -3.73 -0.25 4.26
C GLY A 502 -4.54 -0.77 5.45
N ARG A 503 -5.47 -1.67 5.18
CA ARG A 503 -6.29 -2.32 6.22
C ARG A 503 -5.56 -3.43 6.97
N MET A 504 -4.41 -3.89 6.49
CA MET A 504 -3.69 -4.99 7.12
C MET A 504 -3.08 -4.61 8.47
N ARG A 505 -2.55 -3.43 8.64
CA ARG A 505 -2.11 -2.84 9.93
C ARG A 505 -1.17 -1.66 9.76
N GLU A 506 -1.09 -0.90 10.82
CA GLU A 506 0.03 0.00 11.08
C GLU A 506 1.29 -0.80 11.40
N LEU A 507 2.42 -0.35 10.87
CA LEU A 507 3.67 -0.63 11.55
C LEU A 507 3.50 -0.19 13.00
N SER A 508 3.86 -1.05 13.97
CA SER A 508 3.80 -0.69 15.39
C SER A 508 4.25 0.78 15.55
N SER A 509 3.54 1.55 16.33
CA SER A 509 3.79 2.99 16.53
C SER A 509 5.27 3.30 16.83
N ARG A 510 5.98 2.38 17.46
CA ARG A 510 7.42 2.49 17.76
C ARG A 510 8.27 2.55 16.50
N TRP A 511 7.93 1.82 15.45
CA TRP A 511 8.66 1.81 14.16
C TRP A 511 8.31 3.03 13.31
N SER A 512 7.07 3.52 13.41
CA SER A 512 6.64 4.74 12.72
C SER A 512 7.45 5.96 13.17
N TYR A 513 7.80 6.05 14.46
CA TYR A 513 8.63 7.13 14.99
C TYR A 513 10.08 7.14 14.47
N ILE A 514 10.56 6.06 13.89
CA ILE A 514 11.87 6.04 13.22
C ILE A 514 11.75 6.68 11.82
N LEU A 515 10.63 6.54 11.16
CA LEU A 515 10.43 7.08 9.80
C LEU A 515 10.53 8.61 9.76
N ILE A 516 9.99 9.31 10.76
CA ILE A 516 10.01 10.79 10.82
C ILE A 516 11.43 11.35 10.89
N PRO A 517 12.25 11.00 11.91
CA PRO A 517 13.63 11.43 11.98
C PRO A 517 14.43 11.02 10.75
N TRP A 518 14.08 9.89 10.16
CA TRP A 518 14.72 9.38 8.96
C TRP A 518 14.45 10.27 7.74
N ILE A 519 13.19 10.61 7.46
CA ILE A 519 12.79 11.50 6.38
C ILE A 519 13.45 12.87 6.56
N PHE A 520 13.39 13.45 7.76
CA PHE A 520 14.04 14.72 8.06
C PHE A 520 15.57 14.60 8.06
N GLY A 521 16.11 13.51 8.58
CA GLY A 521 17.54 13.22 8.58
C GLY A 521 18.13 13.21 7.17
N THR A 522 17.51 12.53 6.22
CA THR A 522 17.95 12.55 4.81
C THR A 522 17.88 13.92 4.18
N THR A 523 17.01 14.80 4.69
CA THR A 523 16.88 16.19 4.22
C THR A 523 17.99 17.07 4.77
N PHE A 524 18.23 17.05 6.08
CA PHE A 524 19.16 17.92 6.77
C PHE A 524 20.61 17.44 6.67
N LEU A 525 20.83 16.15 6.79
CA LEU A 525 22.15 15.56 6.75
C LEU A 525 22.62 15.44 5.31
N SER A 526 23.62 16.20 4.94
CA SER A 526 24.20 16.20 3.58
C SER A 526 25.69 15.97 3.68
N ARG A 527 26.24 15.33 2.65
CA ARG A 527 27.69 15.36 2.42
C ARG A 527 28.05 16.67 1.73
N LYS A 528 29.28 17.13 1.89
CA LYS A 528 29.77 18.36 1.29
C LYS A 528 29.54 18.42 -0.24
N GLU A 529 29.77 17.29 -0.91
CA GLU A 529 29.65 17.15 -2.37
C GLU A 529 28.19 17.11 -2.86
N ASP A 530 27.27 16.58 -2.03
CA ASP A 530 25.85 16.33 -2.37
C ASP A 530 24.91 17.35 -1.73
N CYS A 531 25.46 18.44 -1.17
CA CYS A 531 24.63 19.44 -0.51
C CYS A 531 23.66 20.11 -1.50
N LEU A 532 22.37 20.01 -1.23
CA LEU A 532 21.30 20.55 -2.04
C LEU A 532 20.60 21.67 -1.28
N VAL A 533 20.78 22.91 -1.71
CA VAL A 533 20.11 24.08 -1.15
C VAL A 533 19.52 24.91 -2.26
N MET A 534 18.23 25.14 -2.18
CA MET A 534 17.50 25.97 -3.12
C MET A 534 17.65 27.48 -2.80
N GLU A 535 17.67 28.34 -3.82
CA GLU A 535 17.59 29.77 -3.65
C GLU A 535 16.26 30.18 -3.02
N LYS A 536 16.25 31.33 -2.31
CA LYS A 536 15.06 31.82 -1.59
C LYS A 536 13.82 31.96 -2.48
N LYS A 537 13.99 32.42 -3.75
CA LYS A 537 12.87 32.55 -4.70
C LYS A 537 12.16 31.23 -5.00
N TYR A 538 12.94 30.15 -5.18
CA TYR A 538 12.36 28.80 -5.42
C TYR A 538 11.75 28.22 -4.15
N LYS A 539 12.37 28.46 -2.98
CA LYS A 539 11.78 28.04 -1.69
C LYS A 539 10.42 28.72 -1.45
N LEU A 540 10.33 30.02 -1.76
CA LEU A 540 9.08 30.75 -1.60
C LEU A 540 8.00 30.27 -2.58
N SER A 541 8.34 30.08 -3.86
CA SER A 541 7.38 29.58 -4.86
C SER A 541 6.88 28.17 -4.53
N LEU A 542 7.78 27.27 -4.12
CA LEU A 542 7.40 25.94 -3.68
C LEU A 542 6.51 26.01 -2.41
N GLY A 543 6.83 26.89 -1.46
CA GLY A 543 6.04 27.09 -0.24
C GLY A 543 4.60 27.54 -0.55
N VAL A 544 4.44 28.48 -1.46
CA VAL A 544 3.11 28.94 -1.91
C VAL A 544 2.33 27.81 -2.58
N ILE A 545 2.95 27.08 -3.51
CA ILE A 545 2.31 25.98 -4.22
C ILE A 545 1.91 24.86 -3.24
N LEU A 546 2.79 24.50 -2.30
CA LEU A 546 2.49 23.53 -1.26
C LEU A 546 1.30 23.94 -0.41
N PHE A 547 1.26 25.21 0.01
CA PHE A 547 0.15 25.72 0.81
C PHE A 547 -1.17 25.67 0.03
N VAL A 548 -1.16 26.03 -1.25
CA VAL A 548 -2.35 25.93 -2.12
C VAL A 548 -2.81 24.48 -2.26
N VAL A 549 -1.89 23.55 -2.56
CA VAL A 549 -2.25 22.12 -2.70
C VAL A 549 -2.76 21.54 -1.38
N LEU A 550 -2.13 21.89 -0.25
CA LEU A 550 -2.60 21.49 1.07
C LEU A 550 -4.02 22.01 1.33
N GLY A 551 -4.25 23.29 1.06
CA GLY A 551 -5.57 23.90 1.16
C GLY A 551 -6.62 23.19 0.31
N LEU A 552 -6.27 22.85 -0.94
CA LEU A 552 -7.18 22.11 -1.84
C LEU A 552 -7.48 20.69 -1.36
N ILE A 553 -6.51 19.95 -0.81
CA ILE A 553 -6.74 18.60 -0.26
C ILE A 553 -7.77 18.66 0.87
N TRP A 554 -7.55 19.54 1.85
CA TRP A 554 -8.42 19.66 3.00
C TRP A 554 -9.80 20.21 2.64
N SER A 555 -9.85 21.22 1.76
CA SER A 555 -11.12 21.82 1.30
C SER A 555 -11.94 20.82 0.48
N ALA A 556 -11.31 20.04 -0.40
CA ALA A 556 -12.01 19.03 -1.19
C ALA A 556 -12.68 17.98 -0.29
N LEU A 557 -11.98 17.51 0.75
CA LEU A 557 -12.54 16.52 1.68
C LEU A 557 -13.60 17.13 2.63
N TYR A 558 -13.42 18.39 3.03
CA TYR A 558 -14.45 19.09 3.77
C TYR A 558 -15.73 19.25 2.98
N LEU A 559 -15.62 19.56 1.67
CA LEU A 559 -16.77 19.72 0.78
C LEU A 559 -17.47 18.39 0.46
N SER A 560 -16.69 17.33 0.20
CA SER A 560 -17.24 16.08 -0.37
C SER A 560 -17.40 14.93 0.63
N TYR A 561 -16.68 14.96 1.76
CA TYR A 561 -16.58 13.83 2.68
C TYR A 561 -16.92 14.17 4.14
N SER A 562 -17.15 15.44 4.47
CA SER A 562 -17.55 15.84 5.82
C SER A 562 -19.02 16.25 5.84
N PRO A 563 -19.78 15.92 6.91
CA PRO A 563 -21.17 16.39 7.05
C PRO A 563 -21.28 17.91 6.97
N VAL A 564 -22.40 18.41 6.47
CA VAL A 564 -22.62 19.86 6.33
C VAL A 564 -22.52 20.55 7.68
N GLY A 565 -21.68 21.60 7.75
CA GLY A 565 -21.43 22.36 8.98
C GLY A 565 -20.59 21.65 10.03
N SER A 566 -19.94 20.53 9.68
CA SER A 566 -19.07 19.79 10.60
C SER A 566 -17.97 20.65 11.20
N THR A 567 -17.70 20.43 12.49
CA THR A 567 -16.58 21.04 13.23
C THR A 567 -15.27 20.24 13.11
N HIS A 568 -15.26 19.21 12.26
CA HIS A 568 -14.12 18.34 11.99
C HIS A 568 -14.05 18.03 10.48
N ILE A 569 -12.83 17.88 9.92
CA ILE A 569 -12.61 17.53 8.53
C ILE A 569 -12.21 16.05 8.45
N SER A 570 -13.10 15.22 7.90
CA SER A 570 -12.92 13.78 7.83
C SER A 570 -12.21 13.33 6.54
N GLY A 571 -11.62 12.13 6.55
CA GLY A 571 -11.15 11.44 5.34
C GLY A 571 -9.75 11.84 4.83
N VAL A 572 -9.05 12.78 5.49
CA VAL A 572 -7.68 13.15 5.12
C VAL A 572 -6.71 12.04 5.50
N GLN A 573 -5.86 11.63 4.56
CA GLN A 573 -4.89 10.56 4.73
C GLN A 573 -3.48 11.00 4.36
N ALA A 574 -2.47 10.51 5.07
CA ALA A 574 -1.07 10.90 4.85
C ALA A 574 -0.55 10.57 3.43
N ARG A 575 -1.10 9.56 2.76
CA ARG A 575 -0.75 9.23 1.37
C ARG A 575 -0.98 10.39 0.39
N TYR A 576 -1.91 11.31 0.70
CA TYR A 576 -2.17 12.49 -0.12
C TYR A 576 -1.04 13.53 -0.03
N TYR A 577 -0.19 13.47 0.98
CA TYR A 577 0.96 14.38 1.10
C TYR A 577 2.23 13.87 0.43
N TYR A 578 2.24 12.62 -0.04
CA TYR A 578 3.45 12.07 -0.65
C TYR A 578 3.99 12.90 -1.82
N PRO A 579 3.17 13.39 -2.77
CA PRO A 579 3.65 14.30 -3.82
C PRO A 579 4.28 15.60 -3.30
N LEU A 580 3.93 15.99 -2.08
CA LEU A 580 4.40 17.22 -1.45
C LEU A 580 5.70 17.03 -0.66
N LEU A 581 6.11 15.80 -0.37
CA LEU A 581 7.29 15.53 0.46
C LEU A 581 8.57 16.05 -0.18
N LEU A 582 8.80 15.78 -1.47
CA LEU A 582 10.02 16.28 -2.15
C LEU A 582 10.08 17.80 -2.17
N PRO A 583 9.04 18.56 -2.60
CA PRO A 583 9.02 20.02 -2.49
C PRO A 583 9.27 20.54 -1.07
N LEU A 584 8.64 19.92 -0.06
CA LEU A 584 8.83 20.30 1.34
C LEU A 584 10.30 20.13 1.76
N MET A 585 10.91 19.00 1.41
CA MET A 585 12.32 18.72 1.72
C MET A 585 13.27 19.68 1.01
N LEU A 586 12.96 20.11 -0.22
CA LEU A 586 13.72 21.12 -0.94
C LEU A 586 13.67 22.49 -0.24
N ILE A 587 12.52 22.87 0.33
CA ILE A 587 12.37 24.09 1.13
C ILE A 587 13.21 24.01 2.40
N MET A 588 13.19 22.85 3.10
CA MET A 588 13.88 22.64 4.37
C MET A 588 15.39 22.47 4.23
N GLY A 589 15.89 22.08 3.04
CA GLY A 589 17.30 21.85 2.78
C GLY A 589 18.19 23.02 3.19
N ASN A 590 19.30 22.75 3.91
CA ASN A 590 20.23 23.74 4.42
C ASN A 590 21.69 23.25 4.36
N LYS A 591 22.66 24.17 4.60
CA LYS A 591 24.11 23.90 4.61
C LYS A 591 24.69 23.65 6.00
N ARG A 592 23.86 23.64 7.06
CA ARG A 592 24.36 23.65 8.44
C ARG A 592 24.82 22.28 8.94
N CYS A 593 24.21 21.21 8.43
CA CYS A 593 24.50 19.84 8.87
C CYS A 593 25.24 19.08 7.76
N ILE A 594 26.55 19.23 7.71
CA ILE A 594 27.40 18.51 6.75
C ILE A 594 28.06 17.34 7.51
N LEU A 595 27.87 16.14 6.99
CA LEU A 595 28.47 14.92 7.52
C LEU A 595 29.76 14.59 6.77
N ASP A 596 30.80 14.30 7.53
CA ASP A 596 32.06 13.73 7.00
C ASP A 596 32.02 12.21 7.08
N ILE A 597 31.18 11.64 6.22
CA ILE A 597 31.03 10.19 6.09
C ILE A 597 31.18 9.76 4.63
N SER A 598 31.65 8.52 4.42
CA SER A 598 31.74 7.99 3.07
C SER A 598 30.36 7.89 2.40
N GLN A 599 30.31 8.11 1.09
CA GLN A 599 29.08 7.97 0.30
C GLN A 599 28.46 6.58 0.45
N SER A 600 29.29 5.57 0.58
CA SER A 600 28.88 4.19 0.80
C SER A 600 28.10 4.01 2.09
N VAL A 601 28.58 4.59 3.19
CA VAL A 601 27.87 4.53 4.48
C VAL A 601 26.56 5.30 4.42
N TYR A 602 26.60 6.52 3.86
CA TYR A 602 25.40 7.35 3.75
C TYR A 602 24.29 6.68 2.93
N ARG A 603 24.63 6.11 1.74
CA ARG A 603 23.66 5.41 0.89
C ARG A 603 23.06 4.18 1.56
N ARG A 604 23.87 3.38 2.24
CA ARG A 604 23.39 2.19 2.96
C ARG A 604 22.43 2.54 4.07
N ILE A 605 22.71 3.59 4.82
CA ILE A 605 21.82 4.07 5.86
C ILE A 605 20.54 4.63 5.21
N ALA A 606 20.67 5.45 4.15
CA ALA A 606 19.54 6.11 3.49
C ALA A 606 18.49 5.13 2.95
N VAL A 607 18.90 4.02 2.39
CA VAL A 607 18.00 3.00 1.84
C VAL A 607 17.73 1.87 2.82
N GLY A 608 18.70 1.56 3.68
CA GLY A 608 18.60 0.43 4.61
C GLY A 608 17.51 0.60 5.66
N ILE A 609 17.37 1.80 6.25
CA ILE A 609 16.34 2.04 7.28
C ILE A 609 14.93 1.87 6.73
N PRO A 610 14.52 2.52 5.60
CA PRO A 610 13.20 2.27 5.02
C PRO A 610 12.99 0.81 4.60
N ALA A 611 14.03 0.14 4.06
CA ALA A 611 13.94 -1.27 3.71
C ALA A 611 13.70 -2.16 4.94
N MET A 612 14.40 -1.89 6.05
CA MET A 612 14.18 -2.62 7.32
C MET A 612 12.77 -2.40 7.86
N LEU A 613 12.26 -1.16 7.83
CA LEU A 613 10.90 -0.85 8.25
C LEU A 613 9.86 -1.56 7.39
N LEU A 614 10.08 -1.59 6.07
CA LEU A 614 9.22 -2.28 5.13
C LEU A 614 9.21 -3.80 5.40
N ILE A 615 10.39 -4.41 5.57
CA ILE A 615 10.52 -5.84 5.87
C ILE A 615 9.87 -6.18 7.22
N ALA A 616 10.10 -5.37 8.25
CA ALA A 616 9.49 -5.56 9.58
C ALA A 616 7.96 -5.45 9.52
N GLY A 617 7.46 -4.49 8.76
CA GLY A 617 6.03 -4.32 8.53
C GLY A 617 5.41 -5.49 7.78
N MET A 618 6.07 -5.99 6.75
CA MET A 618 5.64 -7.17 6.00
C MET A 618 5.59 -8.41 6.89
N TYR A 619 6.60 -8.61 7.73
CA TYR A 619 6.61 -9.72 8.69
C TYR A 619 5.42 -9.63 9.65
N GLY A 620 5.22 -8.49 10.29
CA GLY A 620 4.10 -8.27 11.22
C GLY A 620 2.72 -8.39 10.57
N SER A 621 2.56 -7.92 9.34
CA SER A 621 1.26 -7.93 8.64
C SER A 621 0.91 -9.29 8.05
N PHE A 622 1.88 -10.07 7.57
CA PHE A 622 1.61 -11.30 6.83
C PHE A 622 1.82 -12.59 7.66
N PHE A 623 2.64 -12.56 8.72
CA PHE A 623 3.11 -13.79 9.38
C PHE A 623 2.96 -13.84 10.91
N MET A 624 2.63 -12.73 11.55
CA MET A 624 2.46 -12.69 13.02
C MET A 624 1.07 -13.17 13.50
N ARG A 625 0.19 -13.55 12.58
CA ARG A 625 -1.15 -14.05 12.91
C ARG A 625 -1.39 -15.44 12.37
#